data_bb2be8b063a696429b70517fcca995ee
#
_entry.id   bb2be8b063a696429b70517fcca995ee
#
_cell.length_a   1.000
_cell.length_b   1.000
_cell.length_c   1.000
_cell.angle_alpha   90.00
_cell.angle_beta   90.00
_cell.angle_gamma   90.00
#
_symmetry.space_group_name_H-M   'P 1'
#
loop_
_entity.id
_entity.type
_entity.pdbx_description
1 polymer ?
#
loop_
_entity_poly.entity_id
_entity_poly.type
_entity_poly.pdbx_seq_one_letter_code
_entity_poly.pdbx_strand_id
1 'polypeptide(L)'
;MVKMVVEKLSLESANLKTFATLSPIPGFANWLNEQLELSRKDLLKPADRKNLVKYTKQTVDASILKDLIPKLDGIGDNNHQQLFKDLDAPLIRLATEYLCYAKNRRGKAKDPVAHFHLSNGASVFRLNWAADTSTKGKRQSFGIMVNYNYNLKAIQSNSSSYEDAQNIATSTLIKTILKK
;
A
#
# COMPACT_ATOMS: atom_id res chain seq x y z
N MET A 1 0.09 6.50 23.26
CA MET A 1 1.56 6.37 23.19
C MET A 1 2.16 7.09 21.97
N VAL A 2 1.80 6.81 20.72
CA VAL A 2 2.37 7.48 19.53
C VAL A 2 2.18 9.00 19.55
N LYS A 3 0.98 9.49 19.89
CA LYS A 3 0.69 10.93 20.02
C LYS A 3 1.68 11.62 20.97
N MET A 4 1.92 11.07 22.16
CA MET A 4 2.86 11.64 23.14
C MET A 4 4.29 11.73 22.60
N VAL A 5 4.74 10.71 21.85
CA VAL A 5 6.08 10.73 21.23
C VAL A 5 6.18 11.84 20.19
N VAL A 6 5.16 11.98 19.32
CA VAL A 6 5.13 13.03 18.29
C VAL A 6 5.06 14.41 18.93
N GLU A 7 4.26 14.60 19.97
CA GLU A 7 4.19 15.86 20.75
C GLU A 7 5.54 16.21 21.35
N LYS A 8 6.21 15.26 22.01
CA LYS A 8 7.52 15.47 22.61
C LYS A 8 8.56 15.86 21.56
N LEU A 9 8.64 15.13 20.44
CA LEU A 9 9.55 15.42 19.34
C LEU A 9 9.31 16.79 18.72
N SER A 10 8.05 17.23 18.61
CA SER A 10 7.71 18.56 18.09
C SER A 10 8.11 19.69 19.00
N LEU A 11 8.12 19.46 20.33
CA LEU A 11 8.60 20.43 21.32
C LEU A 11 10.14 20.53 21.35
N GLU A 12 10.82 19.37 21.22
CA GLU A 12 12.29 19.30 21.21
C GLU A 12 12.91 19.86 19.92
N SER A 13 12.15 19.87 18.82
CA SER A 13 12.64 20.23 17.49
C SER A 13 11.60 21.03 16.71
N ALA A 14 11.57 22.34 16.94
CA ALA A 14 10.58 23.26 16.32
C ALA A 14 10.58 23.24 14.77
N ASN A 15 11.66 22.78 14.14
CA ASN A 15 11.78 22.65 12.69
C ASN A 15 11.17 21.36 12.11
N LEU A 16 10.81 20.37 12.93
CA LEU A 16 10.17 19.15 12.47
C LEU A 16 8.70 19.39 12.17
N LYS A 17 8.33 19.25 10.89
CA LYS A 17 6.95 19.46 10.41
C LYS A 17 6.23 18.18 10.02
N THR A 18 6.97 17.09 9.79
CA THR A 18 6.44 15.82 9.31
C THR A 18 6.88 14.68 10.21
N PHE A 19 5.93 13.97 10.77
CA PHE A 19 6.14 12.79 11.60
C PHE A 19 5.54 11.57 10.90
N ALA A 20 6.37 10.86 10.17
CA ALA A 20 5.93 9.72 9.39
C ALA A 20 6.73 8.46 9.74
N THR A 21 6.06 7.32 9.70
CA THR A 21 6.72 6.00 9.78
C THR A 21 7.05 5.49 8.40
N LEU A 22 7.94 4.51 8.30
CA LEU A 22 8.08 3.61 7.17
C LEU A 22 7.73 2.22 7.66
N SER A 23 6.57 1.71 7.24
CA SER A 23 5.95 0.50 7.80
C SER A 23 5.72 -0.57 6.74
N PRO A 24 5.83 -1.87 7.09
CA PRO A 24 5.51 -2.97 6.18
C PRO A 24 4.00 -3.09 5.95
N ILE A 25 3.62 -3.86 4.92
CA ILE A 25 2.23 -4.20 4.59
C ILE A 25 2.08 -5.73 4.59
N PRO A 26 2.07 -6.38 5.76
CA PRO A 26 2.27 -7.84 5.87
C PRO A 26 1.17 -8.68 5.22
N GLY A 27 -0.03 -8.14 5.05
CA GLY A 27 -1.19 -8.86 4.51
C GLY A 27 -1.44 -8.66 3.01
N PHE A 28 -0.71 -7.77 2.33
CA PHE A 28 -1.04 -7.38 0.95
C PHE A 28 -0.89 -8.52 -0.06
N ALA A 29 0.21 -9.26 -0.03
CA ALA A 29 0.43 -10.35 -0.98
C ALA A 29 -0.64 -11.44 -0.84
N ASN A 30 -1.00 -11.82 0.38
CA ASN A 30 -2.06 -12.78 0.63
C ASN A 30 -3.42 -12.28 0.12
N TRP A 31 -3.76 -11.02 0.41
CA TRP A 31 -5.00 -10.42 -0.10
C TRP A 31 -5.03 -10.40 -1.63
N LEU A 32 -3.94 -10.03 -2.30
CA LEU A 32 -3.89 -10.03 -3.76
C LEU A 32 -4.09 -11.43 -4.33
N ASN A 33 -3.45 -12.45 -3.75
CA ASN A 33 -3.66 -13.83 -4.14
C ASN A 33 -5.14 -14.25 -3.96
N GLU A 34 -5.80 -13.91 -2.84
CA GLU A 34 -7.22 -14.13 -2.64
C GLU A 34 -8.06 -13.48 -3.77
N GLN A 35 -7.73 -12.23 -4.17
CA GLN A 35 -8.46 -11.55 -5.26
C GLN A 35 -8.25 -12.23 -6.63
N LEU A 36 -7.05 -12.74 -6.88
CA LEU A 36 -6.71 -13.50 -8.10
C LEU A 36 -7.42 -14.86 -8.14
N GLU A 37 -7.54 -15.56 -6.99
CA GLU A 37 -8.32 -16.79 -6.87
C GLU A 37 -9.81 -16.56 -7.15
N LEU A 38 -10.35 -15.45 -6.67
CA LEU A 38 -11.74 -15.03 -6.92
C LEU A 38 -11.97 -14.54 -8.36
N SER A 39 -10.96 -14.57 -9.22
CA SER A 39 -11.02 -14.11 -10.63
C SER A 39 -11.56 -12.69 -10.78
N ARG A 40 -11.23 -11.79 -9.86
CA ARG A 40 -11.67 -10.40 -9.86
C ARG A 40 -11.13 -9.67 -11.12
N LYS A 41 -12.05 -9.20 -11.99
CA LYS A 41 -11.72 -8.68 -13.33
C LYS A 41 -11.13 -7.27 -13.35
N ASP A 42 -11.36 -6.46 -12.31
CA ASP A 42 -10.98 -5.05 -12.22
C ASP A 42 -9.60 -4.83 -11.55
N LEU A 43 -8.85 -5.90 -11.27
CA LEU A 43 -7.51 -5.81 -10.70
C LEU A 43 -6.52 -5.10 -11.64
N LEU A 44 -6.68 -5.23 -12.95
CA LEU A 44 -5.88 -4.53 -13.94
C LEU A 44 -6.75 -3.56 -14.74
N LYS A 45 -6.34 -2.31 -14.77
CA LYS A 45 -6.94 -1.26 -15.61
C LYS A 45 -6.51 -1.42 -17.07
N PRO A 46 -7.23 -0.82 -18.03
CA PRO A 46 -6.84 -0.88 -19.44
C PRO A 46 -5.40 -0.42 -19.71
N ALA A 47 -4.93 0.61 -19.00
CA ALA A 47 -3.54 1.08 -19.11
C ALA A 47 -2.52 0.05 -18.61
N ASP A 48 -2.82 -0.63 -17.48
CA ASP A 48 -1.97 -1.69 -16.95
C ASP A 48 -1.85 -2.84 -17.94
N ARG A 49 -2.98 -3.28 -18.52
CA ARG A 49 -3.03 -4.34 -19.54
C ARG A 49 -2.22 -4.01 -20.76
N LYS A 50 -2.32 -2.76 -21.27
CA LYS A 50 -1.53 -2.28 -22.41
C LYS A 50 -0.03 -2.39 -22.14
N ASN A 51 0.42 -2.06 -20.95
CA ASN A 51 1.83 -2.13 -20.57
C ASN A 51 2.32 -3.56 -20.35
N LEU A 52 1.45 -4.45 -19.88
CA LEU A 52 1.82 -5.83 -19.52
C LEU A 52 1.67 -6.81 -20.70
N VAL A 53 0.98 -6.45 -21.78
CA VAL A 53 0.75 -7.33 -22.94
C VAL A 53 2.05 -7.85 -23.58
N LYS A 54 3.13 -7.09 -23.50
CA LYS A 54 4.43 -7.47 -24.05
C LYS A 54 5.12 -8.63 -23.31
N TYR A 55 4.65 -8.99 -22.12
CA TYR A 55 5.21 -10.07 -21.31
C TYR A 55 4.48 -11.40 -21.46
N THR A 56 3.41 -11.44 -22.26
CA THR A 56 2.60 -12.62 -22.48
C THR A 56 2.18 -12.73 -23.95
N LYS A 57 1.92 -13.97 -24.41
CA LYS A 57 1.29 -14.26 -25.70
C LYS A 57 -0.23 -14.47 -25.58
N GLN A 58 -0.76 -14.44 -24.36
CA GLN A 58 -2.17 -14.67 -24.06
C GLN A 58 -2.92 -13.35 -23.84
N THR A 59 -4.25 -13.44 -23.76
CA THR A 59 -5.08 -12.29 -23.38
C THR A 59 -4.69 -11.79 -21.99
N VAL A 60 -4.42 -10.48 -21.87
CA VAL A 60 -4.01 -9.88 -20.60
C VAL A 60 -5.22 -9.65 -19.72
N ASP A 61 -5.45 -10.55 -18.77
CA ASP A 61 -6.36 -10.36 -17.66
C ASP A 61 -5.60 -10.32 -16.32
N ALA A 62 -6.33 -10.33 -15.21
CA ALA A 62 -5.70 -10.25 -13.90
C ALA A 62 -4.80 -11.47 -13.57
N SER A 63 -5.04 -12.63 -14.22
CA SER A 63 -4.26 -13.85 -13.96
C SER A 63 -2.78 -13.72 -14.32
N ILE A 64 -2.45 -12.81 -15.26
CA ILE A 64 -1.06 -12.54 -15.64
C ILE A 64 -0.19 -12.12 -14.44
N LEU A 65 -0.78 -11.52 -13.41
CA LEU A 65 -0.04 -11.16 -12.20
C LEU A 65 0.51 -12.40 -11.48
N LYS A 66 -0.17 -13.55 -11.55
CA LYS A 66 0.34 -14.83 -11.01
C LYS A 66 1.64 -15.25 -11.68
N ASP A 67 1.79 -14.97 -12.97
CA ASP A 67 2.97 -15.35 -13.77
C ASP A 67 4.10 -14.31 -13.68
N LEU A 68 3.75 -13.02 -13.53
CA LEU A 68 4.73 -11.93 -13.55
C LEU A 68 5.32 -11.63 -12.17
N ILE A 69 4.53 -11.73 -11.10
CA ILE A 69 4.99 -11.43 -9.74
C ILE A 69 6.17 -12.31 -9.31
N PRO A 70 6.17 -13.64 -9.52
CA PRO A 70 7.32 -14.48 -9.18
C PRO A 70 8.61 -14.10 -9.91
N LYS A 71 8.52 -13.50 -11.09
CA LYS A 71 9.68 -13.03 -11.85
C LYS A 71 10.36 -11.80 -11.23
N LEU A 72 9.70 -11.12 -10.29
CA LEU A 72 10.30 -10.00 -9.54
C LEU A 72 11.48 -10.44 -8.63
N ASP A 73 11.57 -11.73 -8.30
CA ASP A 73 12.66 -12.26 -7.48
C ASP A 73 13.98 -12.43 -8.25
N GLY A 74 13.91 -12.49 -9.58
CA GLY A 74 15.06 -12.67 -10.48
C GLY A 74 15.74 -11.38 -10.92
N ILE A 75 15.79 -10.34 -10.09
CA ILE A 75 16.32 -9.01 -10.45
C ILE A 75 17.82 -9.10 -10.79
N GLY A 76 18.17 -9.13 -12.06
CA GLY A 76 19.56 -9.17 -12.52
C GLY A 76 19.78 -8.82 -13.98
N ASP A 77 18.77 -8.87 -14.84
CA ASP A 77 18.90 -8.52 -16.26
C ASP A 77 17.99 -7.34 -16.69
N ASN A 78 18.28 -6.77 -17.88
CA ASN A 78 17.57 -5.60 -18.39
C ASN A 78 16.06 -5.85 -18.63
N ASN A 79 15.65 -7.08 -18.94
CA ASN A 79 14.24 -7.44 -19.16
C ASN A 79 13.46 -7.41 -17.85
N HIS A 80 14.06 -7.85 -16.76
CA HIS A 80 13.45 -7.80 -15.44
C HIS A 80 13.33 -6.37 -14.90
N GLN A 81 14.29 -5.48 -15.21
CA GLN A 81 14.21 -4.07 -14.80
C GLN A 81 13.00 -3.36 -15.40
N GLN A 82 12.68 -3.65 -16.68
CA GLN A 82 11.50 -3.04 -17.31
C GLN A 82 10.20 -3.63 -16.76
N LEU A 83 10.12 -4.95 -16.54
CA LEU A 83 8.97 -5.58 -15.87
C LEU A 83 8.73 -4.98 -14.49
N PHE A 84 9.80 -4.78 -13.74
CA PHE A 84 9.76 -4.18 -12.41
C PHE A 84 9.14 -2.77 -12.43
N LYS A 85 9.50 -1.94 -13.42
CA LYS A 85 8.92 -0.61 -13.64
C LYS A 85 7.45 -0.67 -14.06
N ASP A 86 7.09 -1.62 -14.91
CA ASP A 86 5.72 -1.74 -15.43
C ASP A 86 4.74 -2.31 -14.37
N LEU A 87 5.24 -3.03 -13.37
CA LEU A 87 4.44 -3.53 -12.25
C LEU A 87 4.30 -2.53 -11.09
N ASP A 88 5.12 -1.46 -11.03
CA ASP A 88 5.06 -0.44 -9.99
C ASP A 88 3.63 0.15 -9.87
N ALA A 89 3.14 0.79 -10.91
CA ALA A 89 1.86 1.50 -10.88
C ALA A 89 0.66 0.57 -10.52
N PRO A 90 0.48 -0.60 -11.16
CA PRO A 90 -0.61 -1.50 -10.80
C PRO A 90 -0.50 -2.04 -9.37
N LEU A 91 0.69 -2.44 -8.90
CA LEU A 91 0.85 -2.98 -7.56
C LEU A 91 0.73 -1.91 -6.47
N ILE A 92 1.25 -0.69 -6.68
CA ILE A 92 1.03 0.46 -5.79
C ILE A 92 -0.46 0.79 -5.67
N ARG A 93 -1.20 0.79 -6.77
CA ARG A 93 -2.64 1.02 -6.76
C ARG A 93 -3.38 -0.06 -5.97
N LEU A 94 -3.08 -1.33 -6.22
CA LEU A 94 -3.71 -2.46 -5.52
C LEU A 94 -3.36 -2.49 -4.03
N ALA A 95 -2.12 -2.16 -3.66
CA ALA A 95 -1.73 -2.02 -2.26
C ALA A 95 -2.45 -0.85 -1.58
N THR A 96 -2.65 0.26 -2.30
CA THR A 96 -3.44 1.40 -1.80
C THR A 96 -4.90 1.01 -1.58
N GLU A 97 -5.49 0.27 -2.51
CA GLU A 97 -6.85 -0.27 -2.38
C GLU A 97 -6.97 -1.20 -1.17
N TYR A 98 -6.01 -2.12 -1.01
CA TYR A 98 -5.94 -3.00 0.15
C TYR A 98 -5.95 -2.24 1.47
N LEU A 99 -5.08 -1.24 1.60
CA LEU A 99 -4.97 -0.45 2.84
C LEU A 99 -6.23 0.37 3.13
N CYS A 100 -6.88 0.91 2.09
CA CYS A 100 -7.99 1.84 2.27
C CYS A 100 -9.37 1.16 2.28
N TYR A 101 -9.56 0.06 1.55
CA TYR A 101 -10.87 -0.53 1.36
C TYR A 101 -11.02 -1.96 1.89
N ALA A 102 -9.94 -2.75 1.98
CA ALA A 102 -10.06 -4.08 2.54
C ALA A 102 -10.34 -4.00 4.06
N LYS A 103 -11.44 -4.62 4.49
CA LYS A 103 -11.91 -4.59 5.87
C LYS A 103 -11.88 -6.00 6.48
N ASN A 104 -11.65 -6.04 7.77
CA ASN A 104 -11.84 -7.23 8.59
C ASN A 104 -13.33 -7.37 8.99
N ARG A 105 -13.68 -8.44 9.71
CA ARG A 105 -15.06 -8.72 10.17
C ARG A 105 -15.65 -7.62 11.07
N ARG A 106 -14.82 -6.75 11.66
CA ARG A 106 -15.25 -5.64 12.52
C ARG A 106 -15.35 -4.31 11.76
N GLY A 107 -15.20 -4.32 10.42
CA GLY A 107 -15.21 -3.11 9.58
C GLY A 107 -13.93 -2.27 9.64
N LYS A 108 -12.90 -2.69 10.39
CA LYS A 108 -11.62 -2.01 10.49
C LYS A 108 -10.68 -2.44 9.36
N ALA A 109 -9.58 -1.72 9.15
CA ALA A 109 -8.57 -2.11 8.15
C ALA A 109 -8.18 -3.58 8.28
N LYS A 110 -8.13 -4.32 7.16
CA LYS A 110 -7.75 -5.74 7.14
C LYS A 110 -6.29 -5.93 7.53
N ASP A 111 -5.41 -5.00 7.11
CA ASP A 111 -4.00 -5.03 7.47
C ASP A 111 -3.79 -4.64 8.95
N PRO A 112 -3.11 -5.47 9.77
CA PRO A 112 -2.95 -5.21 11.21
C PRO A 112 -2.06 -4.01 11.49
N VAL A 113 -1.06 -3.72 10.65
CA VAL A 113 -0.18 -2.56 10.81
C VAL A 113 -0.94 -1.28 10.45
N ALA A 114 -1.73 -1.31 9.37
CA ALA A 114 -2.63 -0.21 9.04
C ALA A 114 -3.63 0.05 10.18
N HIS A 115 -4.28 -1.00 10.71
CA HIS A 115 -5.21 -0.87 11.82
C HIS A 115 -4.55 -0.17 13.02
N PHE A 116 -3.35 -0.60 13.41
CA PHE A 116 -2.60 0.03 14.51
C PHE A 116 -2.36 1.53 14.28
N HIS A 117 -1.86 1.91 13.11
CA HIS A 117 -1.55 3.32 12.82
C HIS A 117 -2.80 4.19 12.71
N LEU A 118 -3.85 3.69 12.06
CA LEU A 118 -5.11 4.40 11.87
C LEU A 118 -5.86 4.61 13.18
N SER A 119 -5.90 3.60 14.06
CA SER A 119 -6.47 3.73 15.41
C SER A 119 -5.72 4.78 16.26
N ASN A 120 -4.43 4.97 16.01
CA ASN A 120 -3.63 6.01 16.63
C ASN A 120 -3.70 7.38 15.89
N GLY A 121 -4.62 7.55 14.95
CA GLY A 121 -4.92 8.81 14.29
C GLY A 121 -3.97 9.21 13.14
N ALA A 122 -3.18 8.28 12.63
CA ALA A 122 -2.37 8.53 11.45
C ALA A 122 -3.24 8.56 10.17
N SER A 123 -2.68 9.11 9.11
CA SER A 123 -3.20 8.99 7.75
C SER A 123 -2.29 8.11 6.88
N VAL A 124 -2.86 7.40 5.91
CA VAL A 124 -2.09 6.77 4.83
C VAL A 124 -1.51 7.88 3.96
N PHE A 125 -0.19 8.03 3.96
CA PHE A 125 0.46 9.21 3.39
C PHE A 125 1.06 8.95 2.02
N ARG A 126 1.88 7.89 1.89
CA ARG A 126 2.56 7.51 0.65
C ARG A 126 2.90 6.02 0.67
N LEU A 127 2.80 5.35 -0.48
CA LEU A 127 3.39 4.04 -0.70
C LEU A 127 4.74 4.21 -1.39
N ASN A 128 5.67 3.31 -1.08
CA ASN A 128 7.03 3.33 -1.58
C ASN A 128 7.32 1.98 -2.24
N TRP A 129 7.54 2.02 -3.55
CA TRP A 129 7.92 0.86 -4.35
C TRP A 129 9.32 0.40 -3.99
N ALA A 130 9.54 -0.90 -3.89
CA ALA A 130 10.85 -1.52 -3.59
C ALA A 130 11.58 -0.97 -2.34
N ALA A 131 10.82 -0.51 -1.34
CA ALA A 131 11.40 0.06 -0.12
C ALA A 131 11.89 -1.02 0.87
N ASP A 132 11.43 -2.28 0.74
CA ASP A 132 11.94 -3.45 1.46
C ASP A 132 12.30 -4.56 0.48
N THR A 133 13.57 -4.65 0.11
CA THR A 133 14.10 -5.65 -0.83
C THR A 133 14.45 -6.99 -0.17
N SER A 134 14.23 -7.14 1.14
CA SER A 134 14.44 -8.40 1.85
C SER A 134 13.49 -9.48 1.36
N THR A 135 13.87 -10.75 1.54
CA THR A 135 13.00 -11.91 1.24
C THR A 135 11.65 -11.81 1.96
N LYS A 136 11.65 -11.29 3.20
CA LYS A 136 10.43 -11.07 3.97
C LYS A 136 9.55 -9.99 3.34
N GLY A 137 10.11 -8.83 3.01
CA GLY A 137 9.39 -7.71 2.39
C GLY A 137 8.78 -8.09 1.04
N LYS A 138 9.56 -8.76 0.19
CA LYS A 138 9.08 -9.29 -1.10
C LYS A 138 7.91 -10.24 -0.91
N ARG A 139 8.02 -11.21 0.00
CA ARG A 139 6.96 -12.20 0.27
C ARG A 139 5.68 -11.57 0.85
N GLN A 140 5.78 -10.52 1.65
CA GLN A 140 4.64 -9.89 2.31
C GLN A 140 3.91 -8.86 1.44
N SER A 141 4.65 -8.11 0.64
CA SER A 141 4.12 -6.97 -0.11
C SER A 141 4.86 -6.64 -1.40
N PHE A 142 5.59 -7.60 -1.99
CA PHE A 142 6.41 -7.38 -3.19
C PHE A 142 7.42 -6.23 -3.02
N GLY A 143 7.88 -6.02 -1.78
CA GLY A 143 8.81 -4.95 -1.41
C GLY A 143 8.17 -3.58 -1.20
N ILE A 144 6.84 -3.46 -1.25
CA ILE A 144 6.15 -2.19 -1.02
C ILE A 144 6.07 -1.91 0.49
N MET A 145 6.38 -0.67 0.87
CA MET A 145 6.17 -0.15 2.21
C MET A 145 5.28 1.09 2.18
N VAL A 146 4.71 1.43 3.33
CA VAL A 146 3.82 2.59 3.49
C VAL A 146 4.34 3.58 4.52
N ASN A 147 4.23 4.88 4.24
CA ASN A 147 4.37 5.92 5.25
C ASN A 147 3.00 6.25 5.86
N TYR A 148 2.91 6.16 7.18
CA TYR A 148 1.80 6.71 7.95
C TYR A 148 2.22 8.03 8.55
N ASN A 149 1.47 9.11 8.27
CA ASN A 149 1.77 10.46 8.76
C ASN A 149 0.90 10.82 9.96
N TYR A 150 1.52 11.33 11.00
CA TYR A 150 0.89 11.82 12.24
C TYR A 150 0.86 13.35 12.25
N ASN A 151 -0.25 13.92 11.83
CA ASN A 151 -0.48 15.35 11.91
C ASN A 151 -1.09 15.68 13.28
N LEU A 152 -0.37 16.36 14.16
CA LEU A 152 -0.81 16.70 15.53
C LEU A 152 -2.20 17.35 15.57
N LYS A 153 -2.51 18.21 14.60
CA LYS A 153 -3.81 18.90 14.53
C LYS A 153 -4.96 17.96 14.14
N ALA A 154 -4.66 16.82 13.50
CA ALA A 154 -5.65 15.90 12.95
C ALA A 154 -5.68 14.53 13.67
N ILE A 155 -4.70 14.20 14.51
CA ILE A 155 -4.59 12.91 15.18
C ILE A 155 -5.91 12.52 15.86
N GLN A 156 -6.48 13.40 16.66
CA GLN A 156 -7.70 13.08 17.42
C GLN A 156 -8.90 12.89 16.50
N SER A 157 -9.14 13.78 15.56
CA SER A 157 -10.25 13.67 14.60
C SER A 157 -10.11 12.46 13.68
N ASN A 158 -8.89 12.14 13.24
CA ASN A 158 -8.63 10.95 12.43
C ASN A 158 -8.92 9.67 13.21
N SER A 159 -8.46 9.59 14.47
CA SER A 159 -8.70 8.42 15.35
C SER A 159 -10.19 8.21 15.58
N SER A 160 -10.93 9.26 16.00
CA SER A 160 -12.39 9.16 16.21
C SER A 160 -13.12 8.80 14.92
N SER A 161 -12.79 9.43 13.79
CA SER A 161 -13.42 9.11 12.50
C SER A 161 -13.17 7.67 12.05
N TYR A 162 -11.98 7.13 12.33
CA TYR A 162 -11.66 5.73 12.05
C TYR A 162 -12.41 4.77 12.98
N GLU A 163 -12.48 5.07 14.29
CA GLU A 163 -13.15 4.21 15.26
C GLU A 163 -14.67 4.20 15.09
N ASP A 164 -15.29 5.35 14.89
CA ASP A 164 -16.74 5.51 14.86
C ASP A 164 -17.34 5.30 13.47
N ALA A 165 -16.70 5.86 12.44
CA ALA A 165 -17.21 5.87 11.06
C ALA A 165 -16.42 4.99 10.10
N GLN A 166 -15.37 4.30 10.55
CA GLN A 166 -14.49 3.45 9.73
C GLN A 166 -13.82 4.20 8.55
N ASN A 167 -13.74 5.54 8.66
CA ASN A 167 -13.11 6.38 7.67
C ASN A 167 -11.58 6.34 7.82
N ILE A 168 -10.90 6.14 6.70
CA ILE A 168 -9.43 6.13 6.65
C ILE A 168 -8.95 7.47 6.13
N ALA A 169 -8.22 8.19 6.98
CA ALA A 169 -7.57 9.44 6.58
C ALA A 169 -6.45 9.16 5.57
N THR A 170 -6.43 9.92 4.47
CA THR A 170 -5.48 9.73 3.38
C THR A 170 -4.94 11.05 2.85
N SER A 171 -3.70 11.06 2.35
CA SER A 171 -3.12 12.21 1.65
C SER A 171 -3.79 12.45 0.29
N THR A 172 -3.56 13.63 -0.29
CA THR A 172 -3.99 13.94 -1.66
C THR A 172 -3.38 12.98 -2.68
N LEU A 173 -2.12 12.56 -2.49
CA LEU A 173 -1.46 11.58 -3.34
C LEU A 173 -2.23 10.24 -3.36
N ILE A 174 -2.58 9.73 -2.19
CA ILE A 174 -3.35 8.48 -2.05
C ILE A 174 -4.73 8.62 -2.73
N LYS A 175 -5.43 9.74 -2.51
CA LYS A 175 -6.71 10.01 -3.18
C LYS A 175 -6.58 10.01 -4.70
N THR A 176 -5.48 10.53 -5.24
CA THR A 176 -5.21 10.55 -6.68
C THR A 176 -4.98 9.14 -7.24
N ILE A 177 -4.26 8.28 -6.49
CA ILE A 177 -4.05 6.88 -6.88
C ILE A 177 -5.37 6.12 -6.94
N LEU A 178 -6.26 6.32 -5.97
CA LEU A 178 -7.57 5.66 -5.89
C LEU A 178 -8.57 6.13 -6.95
N LYS A 179 -8.42 7.35 -7.48
CA LYS A 179 -9.28 7.90 -8.56
C LYS A 179 -8.86 7.43 -9.96
N LYS A 180 -7.59 7.12 -10.14
CA LYS A 180 -7.05 6.60 -11.40
C LYS A 180 -7.36 5.12 -11.57
#